data_d7bc2bbdef9dcec0144e156b915504d8
#
_entry.id   d7bc2bbdef9dcec0144e156b915504d8
#
_cell.length_a   1.000
_cell.length_b   1.000
_cell.length_c   1.000
_cell.angle_alpha   90.00
_cell.angle_beta   90.00
_cell.angle_gamma   90.00
#
_symmetry.space_group_name_H-M   'P 1'
#
loop_
_entity.id
_entity.type
_entity.pdbx_description
1 polymer ?
#
loop_
_entity_poly.entity_id
_entity_poly.type
_entity_poly.pdbx_seq_one_letter_code
_entity_poly.pdbx_strand_id
1 'polypeptide(L)'
;DLIEGGKNERMLARAHELIARGVKLVVLLALDDRGAPCFDPNNARAFGALGAPAFACTPDAFPELMAAAIQNRDLRQWAAERGIAVKG
;
A
#
# COMPACT_ATOMS: atom_id res chain seq x y z
N ASP A 1 -4.05 10.01 4.90
CA ASP A 1 -2.63 10.32 4.92
C ASP A 1 -1.89 9.48 5.95
N LEU A 2 -0.92 8.72 5.49
CA LEU A 2 -0.17 7.80 6.36
C LEU A 2 0.88 8.49 7.23
N ILE A 3 1.03 9.80 7.10
CA ILE A 3 1.98 10.57 7.90
C ILE A 3 1.31 11.12 9.17
N GLU A 4 0.02 11.33 9.14
CA GLU A 4 -0.71 11.87 10.27
C GLU A 4 -0.87 10.84 11.39
N GLY A 5 -0.33 11.14 12.59
CA GLY A 5 -0.36 10.23 13.72
C GLY A 5 -1.73 10.08 14.40
N GLY A 6 -2.51 11.16 14.48
CA GLY A 6 -3.70 11.18 15.32
C GLY A 6 -4.90 10.40 14.82
N LYS A 7 -4.94 10.01 13.55
CA LYS A 7 -6.07 9.32 12.94
C LYS A 7 -5.77 7.91 12.49
N ASN A 8 -4.57 7.42 12.79
CA ASN A 8 -4.12 6.12 12.30
C ASN A 8 -4.97 4.96 12.80
N GLU A 9 -5.38 5.01 14.05
CA GLU A 9 -6.17 3.92 14.63
C GLU A 9 -7.50 3.76 13.93
N ARG A 10 -8.16 4.88 13.59
CA ARG A 10 -9.43 4.84 12.87
C ARG A 10 -9.23 4.28 11.46
N MET A 11 -8.18 4.70 10.80
CA MET A 11 -7.87 4.26 9.45
C MET A 11 -7.59 2.76 9.42
N LEU A 12 -6.80 2.26 10.37
CA LEU A 12 -6.48 0.85 10.46
C LEU A 12 -7.72 0.02 10.82
N ALA A 13 -8.57 0.50 11.71
CA ALA A 13 -9.81 -0.18 12.05
C ALA A 13 -10.73 -0.28 10.84
N ARG A 14 -10.84 0.78 10.05
CA ARG A 14 -11.64 0.77 8.83
C ARG A 14 -11.08 -0.20 7.80
N ALA A 15 -9.76 -0.21 7.65
CA ALA A 15 -9.11 -1.14 6.74
C ALA A 15 -9.37 -2.59 7.13
N HIS A 16 -9.24 -2.89 8.42
CA HIS A 16 -9.52 -4.23 8.95
C HIS A 16 -10.97 -4.65 8.63
N GLU A 17 -11.92 -3.75 8.85
CA GLU A 17 -13.32 -4.01 8.57
C GLU A 17 -13.57 -4.32 7.09
N LEU A 18 -12.95 -3.55 6.19
CA LEU A 18 -13.09 -3.77 4.76
C LEU A 18 -12.50 -5.12 4.33
N ILE A 19 -11.34 -5.46 4.85
CA ILE A 19 -10.71 -6.75 4.55
C ILE A 19 -11.55 -7.91 5.06
N ALA A 20 -12.12 -7.76 6.25
CA ALA A 20 -12.99 -8.80 6.82
C ALA A 20 -14.24 -9.03 5.98
N ARG A 21 -14.68 -8.04 5.21
CA ARG A 21 -15.81 -8.15 4.30
C ARG A 21 -15.44 -8.68 2.91
N GLY A 22 -14.17 -9.03 2.72
CA GLY A 22 -13.70 -9.55 1.44
C GLY A 22 -13.30 -8.48 0.43
N VAL A 23 -13.18 -7.24 0.84
CA VAL A 23 -12.72 -6.16 -0.04
C VAL A 23 -11.20 -6.28 -0.22
N LYS A 24 -10.74 -6.22 -1.46
CA LYS A 24 -9.32 -6.22 -1.77
C LYS A 24 -8.78 -4.80 -1.56
N LEU A 25 -7.90 -4.66 -0.59
CA LEU A 25 -7.34 -3.36 -0.22
C LEU A 25 -5.85 -3.32 -0.55
N VAL A 26 -5.45 -2.29 -1.28
CA VAL A 26 -4.06 -2.07 -1.66
C VAL A 26 -3.67 -0.67 -1.20
N VAL A 27 -2.50 -0.56 -0.56
CA VAL A 27 -2.00 0.72 -0.05
C VAL A 27 -0.86 1.18 -0.94
N LEU A 28 -0.97 2.41 -1.44
CA LEU A 28 0.07 3.02 -2.25
C LEU A 28 0.82 4.05 -1.40
N LEU A 29 2.12 3.83 -1.24
CA LEU A 29 2.99 4.70 -0.47
C LEU A 29 3.79 5.56 -1.44
N ALA A 30 3.49 6.84 -1.47
CA ALA A 30 4.14 7.76 -2.40
C ALA A 30 5.61 7.97 -2.02
N LEU A 31 6.47 7.90 -3.02
CA LEU A 31 7.86 8.33 -2.91
C LEU A 31 7.98 9.68 -3.60
N ASP A 32 8.96 10.50 -3.20
CA ASP A 32 9.21 11.76 -3.89
C ASP A 32 9.95 11.49 -5.22
N ASP A 33 10.22 12.54 -5.99
CA ASP A 33 10.85 12.40 -7.31
C ASP A 33 12.25 11.77 -7.24
N ARG A 34 12.87 11.76 -6.06
CA ARG A 34 14.18 11.16 -5.84
C ARG A 34 14.10 9.78 -5.24
N GLY A 35 12.88 9.25 -5.10
CA GLY A 35 12.66 7.94 -4.51
C GLY A 35 12.69 7.92 -2.99
N ALA A 36 12.69 9.08 -2.33
CA ALA A 36 12.69 9.13 -0.87
C ALA A 36 11.27 8.91 -0.33
N PRO A 37 11.12 8.17 0.78
CA PRO A 37 9.80 7.89 1.32
C PRO A 37 9.15 9.12 1.93
N CYS A 38 7.84 9.27 1.69
CA CYS A 38 7.00 10.31 2.28
C CYS A 38 5.92 9.68 3.14
N PHE A 39 6.27 8.66 3.91
CA PHE A 39 5.30 7.91 4.71
C PHE A 39 5.95 7.41 6.00
N ASP A 40 5.09 7.05 6.97
CA ASP A 40 5.54 6.45 8.22
C ASP A 40 5.70 4.94 8.03
N PRO A 41 6.92 4.39 8.18
CA PRO A 41 7.13 2.95 8.01
C PRO A 41 6.31 2.08 8.97
N ASN A 42 6.00 2.59 10.15
CA ASN A 42 5.19 1.84 11.11
C ASN A 42 3.77 1.66 10.62
N ASN A 43 3.20 2.66 9.99
CA ASN A 43 1.87 2.57 9.39
C ASN A 43 1.85 1.60 8.23
N ALA A 44 2.89 1.61 7.41
CA ALA A 44 2.99 0.67 6.29
C ALA A 44 3.00 -0.78 6.79
N ARG A 45 3.75 -1.05 7.85
CA ARG A 45 3.78 -2.40 8.44
C ARG A 45 2.45 -2.79 9.03
N ALA A 46 1.76 -1.84 9.67
CA ALA A 46 0.46 -2.11 10.25
C ALA A 46 -0.57 -2.51 9.18
N PHE A 47 -0.58 -1.84 8.04
CA PHE A 47 -1.45 -2.23 6.93
C PHE A 47 -1.09 -3.61 6.40
N GLY A 48 0.20 -3.91 6.25
CA GLY A 48 0.64 -5.23 5.81
C GLY A 48 0.19 -6.33 6.75
N ALA A 49 0.26 -6.09 8.04
CA ALA A 49 -0.18 -7.05 9.06
C ALA A 49 -1.68 -7.33 8.98
N LEU A 50 -2.48 -6.39 8.50
CA LEU A 50 -3.92 -6.59 8.29
C LEU A 50 -4.24 -7.33 7.00
N GLY A 51 -3.26 -7.57 6.15
CA GLY A 51 -3.49 -8.21 4.86
C GLY A 51 -3.66 -7.22 3.72
N ALA A 52 -3.38 -5.94 3.93
CA ALA A 52 -3.39 -4.92 2.90
C ALA A 52 -1.96 -4.64 2.46
N PRO A 53 -1.51 -5.16 1.31
CA PRO A 53 -0.13 -4.94 0.90
C PRO A 53 0.12 -3.46 0.60
N ALA A 54 1.27 -2.96 1.06
CA ALA A 54 1.67 -1.58 0.85
C ALA A 54 2.85 -1.54 -0.10
N PHE A 55 2.68 -0.83 -1.23
CA PHE A 55 3.69 -0.73 -2.27
C PHE A 55 4.28 0.67 -2.30
N ALA A 56 5.60 0.77 -2.18
CA ALA A 56 6.31 2.04 -2.20
C ALA A 56 6.80 2.32 -3.62
N CYS A 57 6.18 3.28 -4.27
CA CYS A 57 6.53 3.62 -5.65
C CYS A 57 6.28 5.10 -5.93
N THR A 58 6.93 5.60 -6.98
CA THR A 58 6.66 6.95 -7.45
C THR A 58 5.29 7.01 -8.12
N PRO A 59 4.64 8.19 -8.15
CA PRO A 59 3.27 8.29 -8.68
C PRO A 59 3.10 7.82 -10.12
N ASP A 60 4.14 7.88 -10.93
CA ASP A 60 4.06 7.43 -12.31
C ASP A 60 3.81 5.92 -12.45
N ALA A 61 4.08 5.14 -11.41
CA ALA A 61 3.81 3.71 -11.42
C ALA A 61 2.39 3.35 -10.97
N PHE A 62 1.63 4.30 -10.41
CA PHE A 62 0.29 4.02 -9.88
C PHE A 62 -0.68 3.46 -10.92
N PRO A 63 -0.76 4.00 -12.15
CA PRO A 63 -1.70 3.46 -13.12
C PRO A 63 -1.46 1.97 -13.45
N GLU A 64 -0.21 1.56 -13.59
CA GLU A 64 0.12 0.17 -13.85
C GLU A 64 -0.25 -0.74 -12.67
N LEU A 65 0.01 -0.27 -11.46
CA LEU A 65 -0.33 -1.03 -10.26
C LEU A 65 -1.84 -1.20 -10.14
N MET A 66 -2.60 -0.16 -10.41
CA MET A 66 -4.05 -0.24 -10.38
C MET A 66 -4.58 -1.20 -11.44
N ALA A 67 -4.01 -1.17 -12.64
CA ALA A 67 -4.40 -2.09 -13.69
C ALA A 67 -4.12 -3.54 -13.27
N ALA A 68 -2.97 -3.81 -12.67
CA ALA A 68 -2.63 -5.14 -12.19
C ALA A 68 -3.60 -5.60 -11.10
N ALA A 69 -4.00 -4.70 -10.21
CA ALA A 69 -4.96 -5.02 -9.16
C ALA A 69 -6.33 -5.36 -9.72
N ILE A 70 -6.78 -4.59 -10.70
CA ILE A 70 -8.08 -4.82 -11.36
C ILE A 70 -8.07 -6.17 -12.10
N GLN A 71 -6.95 -6.53 -12.70
CA GLN A 71 -6.78 -7.81 -13.39
C GLN A 71 -6.60 -8.99 -12.43
N ASN A 72 -6.60 -8.72 -11.14
CA ASN A 72 -6.47 -9.73 -10.10
C ASN A 72 -5.14 -10.51 -10.19
N ARG A 73 -4.06 -9.83 -10.59
CA ARG A 73 -2.73 -10.43 -10.66
C ARG A 73 -2.11 -10.54 -9.27
N ASP A 74 -1.09 -11.38 -9.15
CA ASP A 74 -0.30 -11.45 -7.94
C ASP A 74 0.53 -10.17 -7.84
N LEU A 75 0.09 -9.24 -6.98
CA LEU A 75 0.70 -7.92 -6.88
C LEU A 75 2.10 -7.96 -6.29
N ARG A 76 2.39 -8.90 -5.41
CA ARG A 76 3.73 -9.01 -4.83
C ARG A 76 4.73 -9.46 -5.89
N GLN A 77 4.35 -10.42 -6.71
CA GLN A 77 5.17 -10.86 -7.82
C GLN A 77 5.33 -9.76 -8.86
N TRP A 78 4.24 -9.09 -9.20
CA TRP A 78 4.25 -7.98 -10.15
C TRP A 78 5.21 -6.87 -9.69
N ALA A 79 5.15 -6.51 -8.40
CA ALA A 79 6.02 -5.49 -7.82
C ALA A 79 7.49 -5.92 -7.85
N ALA A 80 7.76 -7.18 -7.52
CA ALA A 80 9.12 -7.70 -7.54
C ALA A 80 9.74 -7.63 -8.93
N GLU A 81 8.96 -7.93 -9.96
CA GLU A 81 9.43 -7.86 -11.34
C GLU A 81 9.81 -6.44 -11.77
N ARG A 82 9.24 -5.43 -11.13
CA ARG A 82 9.47 -4.03 -11.44
C ARG A 82 10.35 -3.31 -10.44
N GLY A 83 10.89 -4.04 -9.46
CA GLY A 83 11.74 -3.44 -8.44
C GLY A 83 11.00 -2.53 -7.47
N ILE A 84 9.68 -2.68 -7.35
CA ILE A 84 8.87 -1.93 -6.41
C ILE A 84 8.90 -2.60 -5.05
N ALA A 85 9.22 -1.84 -4.00
CA ALA A 85 9.29 -2.38 -2.65
C ALA A 85 7.89 -2.62 -2.08
N VAL A 86 7.72 -3.77 -1.45
CA VAL A 86 6.50 -4.12 -0.73
C VAL A 86 6.79 -4.01 0.76
N LYS A 87 5.99 -3.23 1.47
CA LYS A 87 6.14 -3.02 2.91
C LYS A 87 5.09 -3.84 3.66
N GLY A 88 5.53 -4.50 4.70
CA GLY A 88 4.66 -5.39 5.48
C GLY A 88 4.73 -6.86 5.06
#